data_6b0cbaf632a11592880e02ecdc37d454
#
_entry.id   6b0cbaf632a11592880e02ecdc37d454
#
_cell.length_a   1.000
_cell.length_b   1.000
_cell.length_c   1.000
_cell.angle_alpha   90.00
_cell.angle_beta   90.00
_cell.angle_gamma   90.00
#
_symmetry.space_group_name_H-M   'P 1'
#
loop_
_entity.id
_entity.type
_entity.pdbx_description
1 polymer ?
#
loop_
_entity_poly.entity_id
_entity_poly.type
_entity_poly.pdbx_seq_one_letter_code
_entity_poly.pdbx_strand_id
1 'polypeptide(L)'
;MRSLNYQLKMLCRHSREGSYATQTNRERMLTLIANELHELGYRKMSERSLKPKHIEALVKRWFDQRLSIGTIKNRMAVIRWWAQKVDKQNVVARSNEHYGIPDRRFIADGSK
;
A
#
# COMPACT_ATOMS: atom_id res chain seq x y z
N MET A 1 -9.27 -9.57 16.50
CA MET A 1 -8.87 -8.67 15.40
C MET A 1 -7.53 -8.05 15.72
N ARG A 2 -6.65 -7.98 14.73
CA ARG A 2 -5.34 -7.37 14.92
C ARG A 2 -5.49 -5.86 15.05
N SER A 3 -4.65 -5.26 15.91
CA SER A 3 -4.72 -3.82 16.15
C SER A 3 -4.58 -2.99 14.88
N LEU A 4 -3.62 -3.35 14.02
CA LEU A 4 -3.40 -2.58 12.79
C LEU A 4 -4.63 -2.63 11.88
N ASN A 5 -5.25 -3.80 11.74
CA ASN A 5 -6.45 -3.93 10.92
C ASN A 5 -7.56 -3.02 11.41
N TYR A 6 -7.77 -3.00 12.71
CA TYR A 6 -8.80 -2.17 13.31
C TYR A 6 -8.50 -0.69 13.09
N GLN A 7 -7.26 -0.30 13.33
CA GLN A 7 -6.86 1.11 13.21
C GLN A 7 -7.00 1.61 11.77
N LEU A 8 -6.60 0.79 10.80
CA LEU A 8 -6.74 1.17 9.40
C LEU A 8 -8.20 1.26 8.98
N LYS A 9 -9.02 0.38 9.49
CA LYS A 9 -10.46 0.43 9.21
C LYS A 9 -11.06 1.73 9.74
N MET A 10 -10.67 2.12 10.95
CA MET A 10 -11.15 3.39 11.52
C MET A 10 -10.64 4.58 10.73
N LEU A 11 -9.39 4.51 10.27
CA LEU A 11 -8.83 5.57 9.44
C LEU A 11 -9.65 5.75 8.16
N CYS A 12 -10.03 4.66 7.53
CA CYS A 12 -10.87 4.72 6.32
C CYS A 12 -12.22 5.32 6.62
N ARG A 13 -12.80 4.99 7.75
CA ARG A 13 -14.13 5.50 8.13
C ARG A 13 -14.11 6.99 8.44
N HIS A 14 -13.00 7.50 8.96
CA HIS A 14 -12.88 8.91 9.30
C HIS A 14 -12.44 9.76 8.11
N SER A 15 -11.97 9.14 7.03
CA SER A 15 -11.44 9.85 5.87
C SER A 15 -12.13 9.35 4.61
N ARG A 16 -13.39 9.73 4.46
CA ARG A 16 -14.24 9.21 3.37
C ARG A 16 -14.08 10.04 2.11
N GLU A 17 -12.91 9.97 1.53
CA GLU A 17 -12.63 10.66 0.28
C GLU A 17 -12.91 9.74 -0.91
N GLY A 18 -13.43 10.31 -1.98
CA GLY A 18 -13.69 9.56 -3.19
C GLY A 18 -15.08 8.93 -3.20
N SER A 19 -15.37 8.21 -4.26
CA SER A 19 -16.64 7.53 -4.40
C SER A 19 -16.77 6.38 -3.41
N TYR A 20 -17.99 5.88 -3.26
CA TYR A 20 -18.23 4.73 -2.39
C TYR A 20 -17.37 3.53 -2.83
N ALA A 21 -17.29 3.29 -4.13
CA ALA A 21 -16.49 2.18 -4.64
C ALA A 21 -15.02 2.36 -4.30
N THR A 22 -14.52 3.59 -4.41
CA THR A 22 -13.13 3.90 -4.06
C THR A 22 -12.88 3.64 -2.59
N GLN A 23 -13.80 4.07 -1.73
CA GLN A 23 -13.65 3.87 -0.29
C GLN A 23 -13.64 2.39 0.07
N THR A 24 -14.52 1.61 -0.51
CA THR A 24 -14.62 0.19 -0.24
C THR A 24 -13.35 -0.54 -0.70
N ASN A 25 -12.87 -0.19 -1.88
CA ASN A 25 -11.67 -0.77 -2.45
C ASN A 25 -10.45 -0.47 -1.57
N ARG A 26 -10.35 0.78 -1.12
CA ARG A 26 -9.25 1.20 -0.26
C ARG A 26 -9.24 0.42 1.04
N GLU A 27 -10.40 0.27 1.68
CA GLU A 27 -10.48 -0.47 2.92
C GLU A 27 -10.09 -1.93 2.73
N ARG A 28 -10.53 -2.53 1.64
CA ARG A 28 -10.19 -3.92 1.32
C ARG A 28 -8.68 -4.08 1.12
N MET A 29 -8.07 -3.16 0.39
CA MET A 29 -6.63 -3.23 0.14
C MET A 29 -5.82 -3.03 1.40
N LEU A 30 -6.24 -2.10 2.26
CA LEU A 30 -5.53 -1.87 3.51
C LEU A 30 -5.63 -3.07 4.44
N THR A 31 -6.77 -3.75 4.45
CA THR A 31 -6.93 -4.97 5.23
C THR A 31 -5.95 -6.04 4.73
N LEU A 32 -5.85 -6.20 3.41
CA LEU A 32 -4.90 -7.14 2.82
C LEU A 32 -3.47 -6.79 3.20
N ILE A 33 -3.12 -5.51 3.07
CA ILE A 33 -1.76 -5.05 3.37
C ILE A 33 -1.43 -5.27 4.84
N ALA A 34 -2.39 -4.99 5.72
CA ALA A 34 -2.19 -5.22 7.16
C ALA A 34 -1.94 -6.70 7.45
N ASN A 35 -2.68 -7.57 6.80
CA ASN A 35 -2.49 -9.01 6.97
C ASN A 35 -1.11 -9.44 6.48
N GLU A 36 -0.66 -8.88 5.37
CA GLU A 36 0.65 -9.22 4.83
C GLU A 36 1.77 -8.73 5.75
N LEU A 37 1.63 -7.54 6.31
CA LEU A 37 2.62 -7.03 7.26
C LEU A 37 2.70 -7.93 8.48
N HIS A 38 1.55 -8.40 8.96
CA HIS A 38 1.53 -9.33 10.08
C HIS A 38 2.27 -10.63 9.74
N GLU A 39 2.04 -11.16 8.53
CA GLU A 39 2.70 -12.37 8.08
C GLU A 39 4.21 -12.18 7.91
N LEU A 40 4.63 -10.96 7.58
CA LEU A 40 6.04 -10.63 7.46
C LEU A 40 6.73 -10.46 8.81
N GLY A 41 5.98 -10.52 9.90
CA GLY A 41 6.54 -10.46 11.24
C GLY A 41 6.32 -9.13 11.96
N TYR A 42 5.71 -8.16 11.32
CA TYR A 42 5.48 -6.85 11.92
C TYR A 42 4.16 -6.88 12.71
N ARG A 43 4.19 -7.58 13.83
CA ARG A 43 2.95 -7.90 14.55
C ARG A 43 2.50 -6.85 15.54
N LYS A 44 3.38 -5.91 15.89
CA LYS A 44 3.05 -4.87 16.85
C LYS A 44 2.97 -3.49 16.21
N MET A 45 2.67 -3.46 14.91
CA MET A 45 2.53 -2.21 14.19
C MET A 45 1.21 -1.51 14.52
N SER A 46 1.26 -0.18 14.55
CA SER A 46 0.05 0.65 14.53
C SER A 46 -0.01 1.38 13.20
N GLU A 47 -1.13 2.11 12.95
CA GLU A 47 -1.27 2.85 11.70
C GLU A 47 -0.21 3.93 11.55
N ARG A 48 0.37 4.39 12.67
CA ARG A 48 1.40 5.42 12.65
C ARG A 48 2.82 4.86 12.67
N SER A 49 2.96 3.54 12.63
CA SER A 49 4.28 2.90 12.69
C SER A 49 4.89 2.67 11.31
N LEU A 50 4.29 3.20 10.26
CA LEU A 50 4.75 2.97 8.90
C LEU A 50 6.16 3.50 8.72
N LYS A 51 7.05 2.68 8.15
CA LYS A 51 8.44 3.00 7.92
C LYS A 51 8.87 2.51 6.55
N PRO A 52 9.96 3.06 5.99
CA PRO A 52 10.42 2.61 4.67
C PRO A 52 10.63 1.10 4.56
N LYS A 53 11.11 0.46 5.61
CA LYS A 53 11.35 -0.99 5.58
C LYS A 53 10.07 -1.77 5.34
N HIS A 54 8.95 -1.27 5.82
CA HIS A 54 7.66 -1.94 5.63
C HIS A 54 7.26 -1.93 4.16
N ILE A 55 7.45 -0.78 3.51
CA ILE A 55 7.09 -0.64 2.11
C ILE A 55 7.99 -1.52 1.25
N GLU A 56 9.29 -1.52 1.53
CA GLU A 56 10.23 -2.32 0.77
C GLU A 56 9.93 -3.81 0.91
N ALA A 57 9.58 -4.25 2.11
CA ALA A 57 9.24 -5.64 2.33
C ALA A 57 7.98 -6.04 1.57
N LEU A 58 6.98 -5.16 1.57
CA LEU A 58 5.74 -5.41 0.84
C LEU A 58 5.98 -5.50 -0.66
N VAL A 59 6.73 -4.55 -1.21
CA VAL A 59 6.99 -4.54 -2.66
C VAL A 59 7.75 -5.79 -3.06
N LYS A 60 8.75 -6.18 -2.28
CA LYS A 60 9.49 -7.40 -2.56
C LYS A 60 8.56 -8.61 -2.56
N ARG A 61 7.68 -8.69 -1.58
CA ARG A 61 6.73 -9.80 -1.48
C ARG A 61 5.84 -9.84 -2.72
N TRP A 62 5.36 -8.68 -3.16
CA TRP A 62 4.47 -8.61 -4.32
C TRP A 62 5.16 -9.04 -5.60
N PHE A 63 6.43 -8.66 -5.78
CA PHE A 63 7.22 -9.14 -6.91
C PHE A 63 7.44 -10.66 -6.83
N ASP A 64 7.71 -11.17 -5.64
CA ASP A 64 7.88 -12.61 -5.45
C ASP A 64 6.60 -13.37 -5.76
N GLN A 65 5.45 -12.78 -5.48
CA GLN A 65 4.16 -13.35 -5.80
C GLN A 65 3.78 -13.20 -7.27
N ARG A 66 4.61 -12.50 -8.03
CA ARG A 66 4.39 -12.27 -9.46
C ARG A 66 3.07 -11.55 -9.76
N LEU A 67 2.74 -10.59 -8.90
CA LEU A 67 1.57 -9.76 -9.14
C LEU A 67 1.81 -8.86 -10.35
N SER A 68 0.74 -8.52 -11.05
CA SER A 68 0.86 -7.63 -12.20
C SER A 68 1.33 -6.25 -11.74
N ILE A 69 2.00 -5.54 -12.65
CA ILE A 69 2.49 -4.20 -12.35
C ILE A 69 1.33 -3.27 -11.97
N GLY A 70 0.20 -3.40 -12.68
CA GLY A 70 -0.98 -2.59 -12.34
C GLY A 70 -1.47 -2.82 -10.93
N THR A 71 -1.47 -4.07 -10.48
CA THR A 71 -1.89 -4.40 -9.13
C THR A 71 -0.95 -3.78 -8.10
N ILE A 72 0.37 -3.89 -8.34
CA ILE A 72 1.36 -3.32 -7.43
C ILE A 72 1.21 -1.80 -7.37
N LYS A 73 1.01 -1.15 -8.51
CA LYS A 73 0.84 0.31 -8.54
C LYS A 73 -0.42 0.73 -7.78
N ASN A 74 -1.50 -0.03 -7.91
CA ASN A 74 -2.73 0.28 -7.17
C ASN A 74 -2.50 0.16 -5.66
N ARG A 75 -1.76 -0.85 -5.23
CA ARG A 75 -1.45 -1.01 -3.82
C ARG A 75 -0.55 0.10 -3.30
N MET A 76 0.41 0.55 -4.13
CA MET A 76 1.26 1.68 -3.75
C MET A 76 0.45 2.96 -3.59
N ALA A 77 -0.55 3.17 -4.43
CA ALA A 77 -1.42 4.33 -4.29
C ALA A 77 -2.14 4.33 -2.94
N VAL A 78 -2.60 3.15 -2.51
CA VAL A 78 -3.27 3.02 -1.22
C VAL A 78 -2.30 3.26 -0.07
N ILE A 79 -1.07 2.76 -0.19
CA ILE A 79 -0.05 3.00 0.84
C ILE A 79 0.28 4.48 0.95
N ARG A 80 0.36 5.19 -0.19
CA ARG A 80 0.61 6.63 -0.17
C ARG A 80 -0.52 7.39 0.48
N TRP A 81 -1.76 6.96 0.25
CA TRP A 81 -2.92 7.53 0.93
C TRP A 81 -2.81 7.33 2.45
N TRP A 82 -2.46 6.11 2.87
CA TRP A 82 -2.27 5.79 4.28
C TRP A 82 -1.20 6.69 4.89
N ALA A 83 -0.03 6.76 4.25
CA ALA A 83 1.08 7.56 4.76
C ALA A 83 0.68 9.03 4.90
N GLN A 84 -0.07 9.55 3.94
CA GLN A 84 -0.53 10.93 3.98
C GLN A 84 -1.45 11.17 5.18
N LYS A 85 -2.33 10.22 5.46
CA LYS A 85 -3.30 10.40 6.55
C LYS A 85 -2.68 10.37 7.94
N VAL A 86 -1.51 9.75 8.07
CA VAL A 86 -0.81 9.68 9.36
C VAL A 86 0.45 10.52 9.37
N ASP A 87 0.59 11.43 8.41
CA ASP A 87 1.73 12.35 8.31
C ASP A 87 3.07 11.63 8.19
N LYS A 88 3.09 10.57 7.42
CA LYS A 88 4.30 9.78 7.18
C LYS A 88 4.67 9.73 5.69
N GLN A 89 4.26 10.76 4.92
CA GLN A 89 4.52 10.76 3.48
C GLN A 89 5.98 10.56 3.13
N ASN A 90 6.86 11.04 4.00
CA ASN A 90 8.29 10.97 3.73
C ASN A 90 8.86 9.56 3.81
N VAL A 91 8.11 8.60 4.35
CA VAL A 91 8.58 7.20 4.39
C VAL A 91 8.29 6.46 3.09
N VAL A 92 7.46 7.02 2.21
CA VAL A 92 7.13 6.42 0.92
C VAL A 92 7.73 7.28 -0.18
N ALA A 93 8.56 6.67 -1.03
CA ALA A 93 9.13 7.41 -2.14
C ALA A 93 8.03 7.87 -3.09
N ARG A 94 8.22 9.05 -3.68
CA ARG A 94 7.24 9.62 -4.60
C ARG A 94 7.13 8.84 -5.90
N SER A 95 8.24 8.26 -6.32
CA SER A 95 8.31 7.56 -7.60
C SER A 95 8.25 6.07 -7.40
N ASN A 96 7.49 5.39 -8.24
CA ASN A 96 7.46 3.94 -8.26
C ASN A 96 8.79 3.36 -8.70
N GLU A 97 9.57 4.13 -9.46
CA GLU A 97 10.90 3.68 -9.90
C GLU A 97 11.82 3.38 -8.74
N HIS A 98 11.65 4.08 -7.63
CA HIS A 98 12.46 3.83 -6.44
C HIS A 98 12.34 2.38 -5.97
N TYR A 99 11.19 1.77 -6.19
CA TYR A 99 10.93 0.39 -5.78
C TYR A 99 11.10 -0.61 -6.91
N GLY A 100 11.58 -0.15 -8.06
CA GLY A 100 11.73 -1.03 -9.21
C GLY A 100 10.42 -1.35 -9.91
N ILE A 101 9.39 -0.54 -9.70
CA ILE A 101 8.09 -0.72 -10.33
C ILE A 101 8.08 0.04 -11.65
N PRO A 102 8.01 -0.65 -12.80
CA PRO A 102 8.08 0.04 -14.08
C PRO A 102 6.81 0.81 -14.40
N ASP A 103 6.96 1.81 -15.26
CA ASP A 103 5.84 2.58 -15.78
C ASP A 103 5.11 1.76 -16.83
N ARG A 104 3.81 1.57 -16.66
CA ARG A 104 3.02 0.77 -17.60
C ARG A 104 3.03 1.34 -19.01
N ARG A 105 3.00 2.66 -19.13
CA ARG A 105 3.04 3.28 -20.45
C ARG A 105 4.32 2.94 -21.18
N PHE A 106 5.41 2.97 -20.44
CA PHE A 106 6.71 2.64 -21.01
C PHE A 106 6.73 1.20 -21.51
N ILE A 107 6.17 0.30 -20.73
CA ILE A 107 6.11 -1.11 -21.12
C ILE A 107 5.29 -1.27 -22.38
N ALA A 108 4.15 -0.59 -22.46
CA ALA A 108 3.29 -0.67 -23.62
C ALA A 108 4.02 -0.19 -24.87
N ASP A 109 4.78 0.87 -24.74
CA ASP A 109 5.57 1.39 -25.85
C ASP A 109 6.64 0.39 -26.24
N GLY A 110 7.27 -0.23 -25.27
CA GLY A 110 8.34 -1.16 -25.53
C GLY A 110 7.88 -2.44 -26.19
N SER A 111 6.59 -2.70 -26.16
CA SER A 111 6.07 -3.93 -26.73
C SER A 111 5.98 -3.89 -28.24
N LYS A 112 6.22 -2.78 -28.85
CA LYS A 112 6.16 -2.64 -30.30
C LYS A 112 7.23 -3.41 -31.02
#